data_00aaca118fdec47bbe50c90735de6a41
#
_entry.id   00aaca118fdec47bbe50c90735de6a41
#
_cell.length_a   1.000
_cell.length_b   1.000
_cell.length_c   1.000
_cell.angle_alpha   90.00
_cell.angle_beta   90.00
_cell.angle_gamma   90.00
#
_symmetry.space_group_name_H-M   'P 1'
#
loop_
_entity.id
_entity.type
_entity.pdbx_description
1 polymer ?
#
loop_
_entity_poly.entity_id
_entity_poly.type
_entity_poly.pdbx_seq_one_letter_code
_entity_poly.pdbx_strand_id
1 'polypeptide(L)'
;MSSIIFEWLKNYDKTVLQRFHTPGHKGALNPYDITEIDSSFPADMIEKAQEKTSKLLGAKHCRYLVGGSSMGIKAAVLAAGGDILIAENSHRALFEAAKLAKVNAFTVKNDYKDGLMQPLTPEAIDAALNAHPSVKAVYITSPDYYGF
;
A
#
# COMPACT_ATOMS: atom_id res chain seq x y z
N MET A 1 -5.94 21.74 -0.14
CA MET A 1 -6.98 21.08 -0.97
C MET A 1 -7.64 20.01 -0.09
N SER A 2 -8.94 20.16 0.25
CA SER A 2 -9.59 19.22 1.18
C SER A 2 -9.94 17.90 0.50
N SER A 3 -9.98 16.82 1.29
CA SER A 3 -10.40 15.49 0.83
C SER A 3 -11.91 15.47 0.59
N ILE A 4 -12.36 14.87 -0.52
CA ILE A 4 -13.79 14.68 -0.84
C ILE A 4 -14.49 13.92 0.30
N ILE A 5 -13.86 12.86 0.80
CA ILE A 5 -14.40 12.04 1.90
C ILE A 5 -14.49 12.86 3.18
N PHE A 6 -13.48 13.65 3.51
CA PHE A 6 -13.47 14.46 4.74
C PHE A 6 -14.58 15.54 4.74
N GLU A 7 -14.82 16.20 3.60
CA GLU A 7 -15.91 17.18 3.50
C GLU A 7 -17.29 16.52 3.66
N TRP A 8 -17.47 15.33 3.10
CA TRP A 8 -18.70 14.57 3.27
C TRP A 8 -18.88 14.17 4.76
N LEU A 9 -17.84 13.64 5.41
CA LEU A 9 -17.89 13.23 6.82
C LEU A 9 -18.25 14.37 7.78
N LYS A 10 -17.76 15.60 7.52
CA LYS A 10 -18.13 16.77 8.32
C LYS A 10 -19.64 17.06 8.29
N ASN A 11 -20.29 16.77 7.17
CA ASN A 11 -21.73 16.99 7.03
C ASN A 11 -22.54 15.79 7.55
N TYR A 12 -22.00 14.57 7.43
CA TYR A 12 -22.61 13.35 7.92
C TYR A 12 -22.95 13.40 9.40
N ASP A 13 -22.02 13.86 10.24
CA ASP A 13 -22.21 13.92 11.70
C ASP A 13 -23.38 14.84 12.12
N LYS A 14 -23.72 15.81 11.30
CA LYS A 14 -24.83 16.77 11.57
C LYS A 14 -26.21 16.19 11.26
N THR A 15 -26.27 15.13 10.48
CA THR A 15 -27.53 14.56 9.98
C THR A 15 -27.96 13.29 10.69
N VAL A 16 -27.05 12.64 11.42
CA VAL A 16 -27.26 11.32 12.05
C VAL A 16 -27.36 11.47 13.56
N LEU A 17 -28.57 11.32 14.10
CA LEU A 17 -28.82 11.43 15.54
C LEU A 17 -28.40 10.18 16.32
N GLN A 18 -28.53 8.98 15.76
CA GLN A 18 -28.16 7.71 16.37
C GLN A 18 -27.52 6.79 15.37
N ARG A 19 -26.37 6.19 15.74
CA ARG A 19 -25.59 5.27 14.92
C ARG A 19 -25.66 3.86 15.52
N PHE A 20 -26.33 2.96 14.84
CA PHE A 20 -26.48 1.56 15.27
C PHE A 20 -25.52 0.60 14.57
N HIS A 21 -24.85 1.06 13.52
CA HIS A 21 -23.83 0.29 12.78
C HIS A 21 -22.45 0.32 13.44
N THR A 22 -21.50 -0.43 12.94
CA THR A 22 -20.08 -0.30 13.28
C THR A 22 -19.51 1.02 12.71
N PRO A 23 -18.48 1.58 13.33
CA PRO A 23 -17.72 1.05 14.46
C PRO A 23 -18.48 1.15 15.79
N GLY A 24 -18.16 0.23 16.72
CA GLY A 24 -18.84 0.09 18.01
C GLY A 24 -18.86 1.31 18.91
N HIS A 25 -17.88 2.22 18.77
CA HIS A 25 -17.81 3.49 19.53
C HIS A 25 -18.87 4.53 19.11
N LYS A 26 -19.58 4.28 17.98
CA LYS A 26 -20.68 5.13 17.49
C LYS A 26 -20.33 6.61 17.29
N GLY A 27 -19.09 6.91 16.95
CA GLY A 27 -18.57 8.27 16.78
C GLY A 27 -18.12 8.94 18.08
N ALA A 28 -18.20 8.28 19.23
CA ALA A 28 -17.82 8.88 20.53
C ALA A 28 -16.31 9.22 20.59
N LEU A 29 -15.44 8.38 20.00
CA LEU A 29 -14.00 8.59 19.96
C LEU A 29 -13.54 9.29 18.70
N ASN A 30 -14.17 8.99 17.57
CA ASN A 30 -13.86 9.58 16.29
C ASN A 30 -15.14 9.74 15.44
N PRO A 31 -15.67 10.95 15.29
CA PRO A 31 -16.91 11.19 14.54
C PRO A 31 -16.77 10.88 13.04
N TYR A 32 -15.54 10.81 12.53
CA TYR A 32 -15.24 10.53 11.11
C TYR A 32 -15.03 9.04 10.81
N ASP A 33 -15.04 8.19 11.82
CA ASP A 33 -14.93 6.75 11.66
C ASP A 33 -16.32 6.13 11.53
N ILE A 34 -16.77 5.95 10.31
CA ILE A 34 -18.07 5.40 9.94
C ILE A 34 -17.90 4.18 9.04
N THR A 35 -18.99 3.46 8.80
CA THR A 35 -19.01 2.33 7.85
C THR A 35 -19.52 2.76 6.49
N GLU A 36 -18.92 2.20 5.43
CA GLU A 36 -19.31 2.41 4.04
C GLU A 36 -20.66 1.79 3.64
N ILE A 37 -21.23 0.94 4.50
CA ILE A 37 -22.56 0.35 4.27
C ILE A 37 -23.71 1.26 4.72
N ASP A 38 -23.42 2.43 5.25
CA ASP A 38 -24.47 3.42 5.53
C ASP A 38 -25.11 3.88 4.22
N SER A 39 -26.44 3.82 4.16
CA SER A 39 -27.21 4.15 2.96
C SER A 39 -27.04 5.62 2.50
N SER A 40 -26.59 6.49 3.40
CA SER A 40 -26.28 7.89 3.08
C SER A 40 -24.91 8.08 2.43
N PHE A 41 -24.04 7.03 2.44
CA PHE A 41 -22.73 7.10 1.81
C PHE A 41 -22.87 7.02 0.27
N PRO A 42 -22.45 8.04 -0.48
CA PRO A 42 -22.57 8.02 -1.94
C PRO A 42 -21.75 6.88 -2.56
N ALA A 43 -22.38 6.05 -3.39
CA ALA A 43 -21.81 4.85 -3.97
C ALA A 43 -20.50 5.10 -4.77
N ASP A 44 -20.37 6.28 -5.38
CA ASP A 44 -19.21 6.66 -6.21
C ASP A 44 -18.14 7.50 -5.46
N MET A 45 -18.32 7.74 -4.16
CA MET A 45 -17.43 8.63 -3.40
C MET A 45 -16.00 8.13 -3.35
N ILE A 46 -15.81 6.82 -3.10
CA ILE A 46 -14.48 6.21 -3.06
C ILE A 46 -13.80 6.32 -4.43
N GLU A 47 -14.54 6.07 -5.51
CA GLU A 47 -14.02 6.18 -6.88
C GLU A 47 -13.56 7.61 -7.19
N LYS A 48 -14.39 8.59 -6.93
CA LYS A 48 -14.05 10.02 -7.09
C LYS A 48 -12.83 10.43 -6.26
N ALA A 49 -12.72 9.93 -5.03
CA ALA A 49 -11.56 10.19 -4.18
C ALA A 49 -10.28 9.55 -4.76
N GLN A 50 -10.36 8.32 -5.26
CA GLN A 50 -9.25 7.62 -5.92
C GLN A 50 -8.81 8.34 -7.20
N GLU A 51 -9.74 8.81 -8.03
CA GLU A 51 -9.43 9.62 -9.21
C GLU A 51 -8.72 10.93 -8.86
N LYS A 52 -9.19 11.62 -7.83
CA LYS A 52 -8.54 12.85 -7.35
C LYS A 52 -7.13 12.57 -6.86
N THR A 53 -6.93 11.49 -6.12
CA THR A 53 -5.62 11.09 -5.62
C THR A 53 -4.69 10.70 -6.77
N SER A 54 -5.17 9.96 -7.78
CA SER A 54 -4.36 9.60 -8.94
C SER A 54 -3.85 10.84 -9.69
N LYS A 55 -4.71 11.86 -9.88
CA LYS A 55 -4.32 13.14 -10.50
C LYS A 55 -3.27 13.89 -9.68
N LEU A 56 -3.40 13.92 -8.35
CA LEU A 56 -2.44 14.56 -7.46
C LEU A 56 -1.06 13.89 -7.49
N LEU A 57 -1.02 12.57 -7.62
CA LEU A 57 0.20 11.78 -7.66
C LEU A 57 0.79 11.64 -9.08
N GLY A 58 0.14 12.20 -10.10
CA GLY A 58 0.53 11.99 -11.50
C GLY A 58 0.43 10.54 -11.96
N ALA A 59 -0.36 9.72 -11.26
CA ALA A 59 -0.53 8.31 -11.53
C ALA A 59 -1.75 8.07 -12.44
N LYS A 60 -1.68 7.05 -13.31
CA LYS A 60 -2.82 6.68 -14.16
C LYS A 60 -4.00 6.15 -13.33
N HIS A 61 -3.72 5.40 -12.29
CA HIS A 61 -4.72 4.83 -11.38
C HIS A 61 -4.24 4.89 -9.94
N CYS A 62 -5.18 5.02 -9.01
CA CYS A 62 -4.98 4.89 -7.58
C CYS A 62 -6.08 3.99 -7.02
N ARG A 63 -5.75 3.16 -6.04
CA ARG A 63 -6.73 2.33 -5.32
C ARG A 63 -6.44 2.36 -3.83
N TYR A 64 -7.46 2.64 -3.04
CA TYR A 64 -7.37 2.55 -1.58
C TYR A 64 -7.47 1.09 -1.15
N LEU A 65 -6.60 0.69 -0.24
CA LEU A 65 -6.49 -0.69 0.21
C LEU A 65 -7.16 -0.87 1.57
N VAL A 66 -8.28 -1.55 1.60
CA VAL A 66 -9.01 -1.84 2.86
C VAL A 66 -8.36 -2.97 3.69
N GLY A 67 -7.58 -3.83 3.06
CA GLY A 67 -6.85 -4.93 3.71
C GLY A 67 -5.43 -4.58 4.15
N GLY A 68 -5.07 -3.28 4.14
CA GLY A 68 -3.74 -2.78 4.49
C GLY A 68 -2.67 -3.02 3.42
N SER A 69 -1.48 -2.47 3.67
CA SER A 69 -0.34 -2.53 2.73
C SER A 69 0.09 -3.97 2.39
N SER A 70 -0.01 -4.91 3.33
CA SER A 70 0.33 -6.32 3.07
C SER A 70 -0.53 -6.95 1.99
N MET A 71 -1.81 -6.56 1.89
CA MET A 71 -2.67 -7.01 0.79
C MET A 71 -2.25 -6.41 -0.55
N GLY A 72 -1.89 -5.11 -0.55
CA GLY A 72 -1.35 -4.45 -1.74
C GLY A 72 -0.06 -5.09 -2.25
N ILE A 73 0.85 -5.44 -1.34
CA ILE A 73 2.08 -6.16 -1.67
C ILE A 73 1.76 -7.52 -2.30
N LYS A 74 0.84 -8.29 -1.71
CA LYS A 74 0.43 -9.60 -2.27
C LYS A 74 -0.19 -9.44 -3.66
N ALA A 75 -1.05 -8.46 -3.84
CA ALA A 75 -1.66 -8.17 -5.15
C ALA A 75 -0.59 -7.79 -6.20
N ALA A 76 0.38 -6.96 -5.83
CA ALA A 76 1.46 -6.55 -6.72
C ALA A 76 2.35 -7.73 -7.16
N VAL A 77 2.70 -8.63 -6.22
CA VAL A 77 3.50 -9.82 -6.54
C VAL A 77 2.73 -10.78 -7.45
N LEU A 78 1.44 -11.01 -7.17
CA LEU A 78 0.59 -11.83 -8.04
C LEU A 78 0.45 -11.23 -9.45
N ALA A 79 0.31 -9.91 -9.53
CA ALA A 79 0.21 -9.19 -10.81
C ALA A 79 1.51 -9.22 -11.63
N ALA A 80 2.67 -9.32 -10.99
CA ALA A 80 3.96 -9.43 -11.67
C ALA A 80 4.08 -10.72 -12.52
N GLY A 81 3.39 -11.78 -12.09
CA GLY A 81 3.26 -13.01 -12.87
C GLY A 81 4.58 -13.76 -13.13
N GLY A 82 5.58 -13.63 -12.26
CA GLY A 82 6.87 -14.29 -12.41
C GLY A 82 7.80 -14.00 -11.23
N ASP A 83 9.05 -14.43 -11.37
CA ASP A 83 10.07 -14.28 -10.34
C ASP A 83 10.30 -12.81 -9.97
N ILE A 84 10.63 -12.58 -8.71
CA ILE A 84 10.80 -11.23 -8.15
C ILE A 84 12.19 -11.05 -7.54
N LEU A 85 12.70 -9.83 -7.62
CA LEU A 85 13.89 -9.38 -6.90
C LEU A 85 13.46 -8.49 -5.74
N ILE A 86 13.98 -8.74 -4.56
CA ILE A 86 13.64 -8.02 -3.33
C ILE A 86 14.89 -7.57 -2.58
N ALA A 87 14.81 -6.43 -1.90
CA ALA A 87 15.85 -5.99 -0.99
C ALA A 87 15.87 -6.88 0.28
N GLU A 88 17.03 -7.05 0.90
CA GLU A 88 17.19 -7.82 2.14
C GLU A 88 16.31 -7.28 3.27
N ASN A 89 16.15 -5.95 3.35
CA ASN A 89 15.32 -5.26 4.34
C ASN A 89 13.82 -5.23 3.98
N SER A 90 13.40 -6.01 3.01
CA SER A 90 12.01 -6.02 2.57
C SER A 90 11.06 -6.57 3.64
N HIS A 91 9.84 -6.01 3.66
CA HIS A 91 8.81 -6.48 4.58
C HIS A 91 8.44 -7.96 4.32
N ARG A 92 8.22 -8.71 5.40
CA ARG A 92 7.87 -10.14 5.40
C ARG A 92 6.75 -10.50 4.41
N ALA A 93 5.80 -9.59 4.18
CA ALA A 93 4.69 -9.79 3.24
C ALA A 93 5.16 -10.09 1.80
N LEU A 94 6.35 -9.62 1.36
CA LEU A 94 6.89 -9.94 0.03
C LEU A 94 7.29 -11.42 -0.06
N PHE A 95 7.93 -11.96 0.96
CA PHE A 95 8.31 -13.39 1.02
C PHE A 95 7.07 -14.30 1.08
N GLU A 96 6.07 -13.90 1.87
CA GLU A 96 4.78 -14.61 1.93
C GLU A 96 4.03 -14.55 0.61
N ALA A 97 4.07 -13.39 -0.07
CA ALA A 97 3.45 -13.22 -1.37
C ALA A 97 4.11 -14.09 -2.45
N ALA A 98 5.45 -14.18 -2.47
CA ALA A 98 6.18 -15.05 -3.40
C ALA A 98 5.80 -16.54 -3.20
N LYS A 99 5.69 -16.99 -1.95
CA LYS A 99 5.22 -18.36 -1.63
C LYS A 99 3.78 -18.57 -2.14
N LEU A 100 2.89 -17.60 -1.92
CA LEU A 100 1.51 -17.67 -2.37
C LEU A 100 1.42 -17.73 -3.90
N ALA A 101 2.20 -16.90 -4.57
CA ALA A 101 2.27 -16.85 -6.03
C ALA A 101 3.07 -18.02 -6.65
N LYS A 102 3.75 -18.83 -5.83
CA LYS A 102 4.64 -19.93 -6.27
C LYS A 102 5.73 -19.45 -7.23
N VAL A 103 6.33 -18.31 -6.95
CA VAL A 103 7.44 -17.71 -7.70
C VAL A 103 8.70 -17.66 -6.85
N ASN A 104 9.87 -17.57 -7.49
CA ASN A 104 11.12 -17.37 -6.77
C ASN A 104 11.25 -15.90 -6.33
N ALA A 105 11.76 -15.69 -5.12
CA ALA A 105 12.14 -14.39 -4.60
C ALA A 105 13.65 -14.37 -4.41
N PHE A 106 14.36 -13.69 -5.31
CA PHE A 106 15.79 -13.47 -5.21
C PHE A 106 16.05 -12.25 -4.33
N THR A 107 17.01 -12.36 -3.42
CA THR A 107 17.31 -11.30 -2.45
C THR A 107 18.61 -10.60 -2.79
N VAL A 108 18.59 -9.28 -2.91
CA VAL A 108 19.78 -8.44 -2.98
C VAL A 108 20.17 -8.05 -1.56
N LYS A 109 21.42 -8.31 -1.19
CA LYS A 109 21.95 -7.91 0.12
C LYS A 109 22.28 -6.42 0.13
N ASN A 110 22.01 -5.79 1.26
CA ASN A 110 22.43 -4.44 1.53
C ASN A 110 23.87 -4.41 2.07
N ASP A 111 24.62 -3.37 1.75
CA ASP A 111 25.89 -3.09 2.39
C ASP A 111 25.68 -2.55 3.80
N TYR A 112 26.73 -2.65 4.63
CA TYR A 112 26.71 -2.12 6.00
C TYR A 112 27.89 -1.19 6.21
N LYS A 113 27.60 -0.02 6.78
CA LYS A 113 28.62 0.95 7.19
C LYS A 113 28.37 1.34 8.64
N ASP A 114 29.40 1.22 9.48
CA ASP A 114 29.32 1.52 10.91
C ASP A 114 28.18 0.81 11.65
N GLY A 115 27.84 -0.42 11.23
CA GLY A 115 26.74 -1.20 11.76
C GLY A 115 25.36 -0.81 11.24
N LEU A 116 25.25 0.19 10.38
CA LEU A 116 24.01 0.63 9.76
C LEU A 116 23.88 0.06 8.34
N MET A 117 22.72 -0.51 8.05
CA MET A 117 22.38 -0.97 6.71
C MET A 117 22.32 0.23 5.76
N GLN A 118 22.95 0.10 4.60
CA GLN A 118 22.95 1.12 3.56
C GLN A 118 21.86 0.84 2.53
N PRO A 119 21.35 1.86 1.81
CA PRO A 119 20.42 1.67 0.72
C PRO A 119 21.04 0.81 -0.39
N LEU A 120 20.19 0.09 -1.12
CA LEU A 120 20.65 -0.63 -2.31
C LEU A 120 21.12 0.36 -3.38
N THR A 121 22.25 0.05 -4.00
CA THR A 121 22.76 0.83 -5.14
C THR A 121 22.15 0.33 -6.45
N PRO A 122 22.00 1.19 -7.47
CA PRO A 122 21.58 0.77 -8.80
C PRO A 122 22.44 -0.35 -9.37
N GLU A 123 23.76 -0.31 -9.14
CA GLU A 123 24.72 -1.31 -9.61
C GLU A 123 24.47 -2.69 -9.00
N ALA A 124 24.11 -2.73 -7.70
CA ALA A 124 23.77 -3.99 -7.03
C ALA A 124 22.48 -4.60 -7.60
N ILE A 125 21.50 -3.75 -7.93
CA ILE A 125 20.24 -4.18 -8.55
C ILE A 125 20.51 -4.71 -9.97
N ASP A 126 21.28 -3.98 -10.77
CA ASP A 126 21.64 -4.37 -12.14
C ASP A 126 22.42 -5.69 -12.17
N ALA A 127 23.38 -5.86 -11.28
CA ALA A 127 24.12 -7.11 -11.14
C ALA A 127 23.19 -8.29 -10.82
N ALA A 128 22.24 -8.09 -9.90
CA ALA A 128 21.28 -9.12 -9.53
C ALA A 128 20.30 -9.44 -10.66
N LEU A 129 19.84 -8.46 -11.43
CA LEU A 129 18.98 -8.66 -12.58
C LEU A 129 19.69 -9.44 -13.71
N ASN A 130 20.98 -9.13 -13.94
CA ASN A 130 21.81 -9.87 -14.90
C ASN A 130 22.00 -11.33 -14.47
N ALA A 131 22.14 -11.60 -13.17
CA ALA A 131 22.26 -12.96 -12.63
C ALA A 131 20.91 -13.73 -12.67
N HIS A 132 19.78 -13.04 -12.70
CA HIS A 132 18.45 -13.64 -12.62
C HIS A 132 17.52 -13.11 -13.73
N PRO A 133 17.73 -13.50 -14.99
CA PRO A 133 16.98 -12.96 -16.15
C PRO A 133 15.48 -13.36 -16.14
N SER A 134 15.05 -14.29 -15.30
CA SER A 134 13.65 -14.66 -15.12
C SER A 134 12.84 -13.63 -14.30
N VAL A 135 13.50 -12.71 -13.62
CA VAL A 135 12.85 -11.69 -12.77
C VAL A 135 11.95 -10.79 -13.61
N LYS A 136 10.70 -10.61 -13.14
CA LYS A 136 9.68 -9.76 -13.77
C LYS A 136 9.42 -8.47 -13.01
N ALA A 137 9.75 -8.42 -11.72
CA ALA A 137 9.54 -7.23 -10.90
C ALA A 137 10.62 -7.10 -9.83
N VAL A 138 10.96 -5.84 -9.51
CA VAL A 138 11.87 -5.47 -8.43
C VAL A 138 11.06 -4.76 -7.35
N TYR A 139 11.25 -5.16 -6.09
CA TYR A 139 10.62 -4.54 -4.94
C TYR A 139 11.68 -3.96 -4.01
N ILE A 140 11.62 -2.66 -3.83
CA ILE A 140 12.47 -1.91 -2.91
C ILE A 140 11.63 -1.15 -1.90
N THR A 141 12.17 -0.94 -0.70
CA THR A 141 11.56 -0.11 0.34
C THR A 141 12.25 1.24 0.34
N SER A 142 11.51 2.32 0.05
CA SER A 142 12.05 3.69 0.07
C SER A 142 10.95 4.67 0.52
N PRO A 143 11.18 5.49 1.55
CA PRO A 143 12.31 5.33 2.47
C PRO A 143 12.22 4.01 3.25
N ASP A 144 13.35 3.48 3.66
CA ASP A 144 13.42 2.31 4.52
C ASP A 144 13.21 2.68 6.01
N TYR A 145 13.41 1.71 6.92
CA TYR A 145 13.25 1.93 8.36
C TYR A 145 14.21 2.98 8.94
N TYR A 146 15.35 3.21 8.31
CA TYR A 146 16.34 4.20 8.72
C TYR A 146 16.21 5.54 7.99
N GLY A 147 15.27 5.66 7.05
CA GLY A 147 14.97 6.87 6.32
C GLY A 147 15.79 7.07 5.03
N PHE A 148 16.43 6.01 4.53
CA PHE A 148 17.16 6.04 3.26
C PHE A 148 16.25 5.85 2.06
#